data_e8c3e0dfdb4950394fd363a379108a88
#
_entry.id   e8c3e0dfdb4950394fd363a379108a88
#
_cell.length_a   1.000
_cell.length_b   1.000
_cell.length_c   1.000
_cell.angle_alpha   90.00
_cell.angle_beta   90.00
_cell.angle_gamma   90.00
#
_symmetry.space_group_name_H-M   'P 1'
#
loop_
_entity.id
_entity.type
_entity.pdbx_description
1 polymer ?
#
loop_
_entity_poly.entity_id
_entity_poly.type
_entity_poly.pdbx_seq_one_letter_code
_entity_poly.pdbx_strand_id
1 'polypeptide(L)'
;MKIGSLYALLSVITWSIISVITRFCLLNYEANILVFASMQIFAGGVALLLIRKPVTVEGWKAGIGYSWLYTLLQIFRNFFLAAVYLYISSTETSLLINVEVVITAILAYIFFKRKPHSSDIAGMLVITIGIILFIRTLPETMQLRVSILIFLAVLASCTRAVVVEKTTIASPN
;
A
#
# COMPACT_ATOMS: atom_id res chain seq x y z
N MET A 1 24.25 6.87 9.27
CA MET A 1 22.95 6.36 8.82
C MET A 1 23.16 5.70 7.46
N LYS A 2 22.73 4.44 7.26
CA LYS A 2 22.84 3.79 5.94
C LYS A 2 21.90 4.51 4.96
N ILE A 3 22.35 4.74 3.74
CA ILE A 3 21.57 5.45 2.68
C ILE A 3 20.15 4.89 2.56
N GLY A 4 19.97 3.58 2.70
CA GLY A 4 18.66 2.93 2.69
C GLY A 4 17.71 3.38 3.81
N SER A 5 18.23 3.67 5.01
CA SER A 5 17.40 4.17 6.13
C SER A 5 16.91 5.60 5.86
N LEU A 6 17.70 6.42 5.17
CA LEU A 6 17.30 7.77 4.78
C LEU A 6 16.15 7.72 3.75
N TYR A 7 16.26 6.87 2.72
CA TYR A 7 15.19 6.67 1.74
C TYR A 7 13.92 6.14 2.37
N ALA A 8 14.01 5.20 3.31
CA ALA A 8 12.86 4.70 4.05
C ALA A 8 12.16 5.82 4.83
N LEU A 9 12.93 6.65 5.55
CA LEU A 9 12.39 7.78 6.30
C LEU A 9 11.68 8.80 5.38
N LEU A 10 12.32 9.18 4.28
CA LEU A 10 11.73 10.10 3.30
C LEU A 10 10.44 9.51 2.70
N SER A 11 10.41 8.22 2.40
CA SER A 11 9.23 7.53 1.89
C SER A 11 8.06 7.61 2.88
N VAL A 12 8.30 7.36 4.17
CA VAL A 12 7.27 7.43 5.22
C VAL A 12 6.73 8.86 5.36
N ILE A 13 7.60 9.87 5.39
CA ILE A 13 7.19 11.28 5.47
C ILE A 13 6.33 11.66 4.27
N THR A 14 6.81 11.35 3.06
CA THR A 14 6.08 11.64 1.82
C THR A 14 4.72 10.97 1.80
N TRP A 15 4.64 9.70 2.21
CA TRP A 15 3.39 8.96 2.28
C TRP A 15 2.40 9.58 3.28
N SER A 16 2.88 10.01 4.44
CA SER A 16 2.06 10.67 5.46
C SER A 16 1.46 11.99 4.94
N ILE A 17 2.27 12.81 4.25
CA ILE A 17 1.81 14.06 3.64
C ILE A 17 0.74 13.79 2.58
N ILE A 18 0.97 12.82 1.70
CA ILE A 18 0.01 12.43 0.64
C ILE A 18 -1.32 12.01 1.26
N SER A 19 -1.30 11.23 2.34
CA SER A 19 -2.52 10.76 3.02
C SER A 19 -3.36 11.91 3.57
N VAL A 20 -2.72 12.90 4.19
CA VAL A 20 -3.40 14.10 4.72
C VAL A 20 -3.99 14.94 3.60
N ILE A 21 -3.21 15.21 2.54
CA ILE A 21 -3.65 15.99 1.38
C ILE A 21 -4.82 15.28 0.68
N THR A 22 -4.73 13.96 0.50
CA THR A 22 -5.79 13.16 -0.12
C THR A 22 -7.11 13.34 0.60
N ARG A 23 -7.11 13.17 1.92
CA ARG A 23 -8.31 13.38 2.73
C ARG A 23 -8.84 14.80 2.64
N PHE A 24 -7.96 15.78 2.76
CA PHE A 24 -8.33 17.20 2.65
C PHE A 24 -9.02 17.49 1.31
N CYS A 25 -8.48 17.03 0.21
CA CYS A 25 -9.05 17.22 -1.12
C CYS A 25 -10.41 16.53 -1.28
N LEU A 26 -10.54 15.28 -0.79
CA LEU A 26 -11.79 14.54 -0.90
C LEU A 26 -12.93 15.17 -0.10
N LEU A 27 -12.64 15.71 1.10
CA LEU A 27 -13.67 16.28 1.97
C LEU A 27 -14.06 17.72 1.63
N ASN A 28 -13.09 18.54 1.20
CA ASN A 28 -13.35 19.98 0.98
C ASN A 28 -13.72 20.32 -0.48
N TYR A 29 -13.32 19.52 -1.43
CA TYR A 29 -13.54 19.81 -2.86
C TYR A 29 -14.50 18.81 -3.54
N GLU A 30 -15.17 17.94 -2.76
CA GLU A 30 -16.05 16.88 -3.28
C GLU A 30 -15.44 16.11 -4.47
N ALA A 31 -14.11 15.95 -4.42
CA ALA A 31 -13.35 15.37 -5.53
C ALA A 31 -13.79 13.92 -5.77
N ASN A 32 -14.01 13.58 -7.03
CA ASN A 32 -14.32 12.20 -7.40
C ASN A 32 -13.13 11.29 -7.08
N ILE A 33 -13.38 10.26 -6.27
CA ILE A 33 -12.36 9.33 -5.78
C ILE A 33 -11.56 8.71 -6.92
N LEU A 34 -12.24 8.31 -8.01
CA LEU A 34 -11.58 7.70 -9.17
C LEU A 34 -10.64 8.68 -9.87
N VAL A 35 -11.10 9.91 -10.07
CA VAL A 35 -10.29 10.96 -10.69
C VAL A 35 -9.06 11.25 -9.84
N PHE A 36 -9.26 11.39 -8.53
CA PHE A 36 -8.16 11.71 -7.61
C PHE A 36 -7.12 10.57 -7.54
N ALA A 37 -7.57 9.31 -7.39
CA ALA A 37 -6.68 8.15 -7.39
C ALA A 37 -5.91 8.01 -8.71
N SER A 38 -6.57 8.26 -9.85
CA SER A 38 -5.93 8.24 -11.17
C SER A 38 -4.89 9.33 -11.34
N MET A 39 -5.18 10.55 -10.86
CA MET A 39 -4.23 11.67 -10.89
C MET A 39 -2.98 11.41 -10.06
N GLN A 40 -3.11 10.78 -8.88
CA GLN A 40 -1.96 10.39 -8.06
C GLN A 40 -1.04 9.42 -8.79
N ILE A 41 -1.60 8.40 -9.46
CA ILE A 41 -0.83 7.41 -10.21
C ILE A 41 -0.17 8.06 -11.43
N PHE A 42 -0.91 8.91 -12.15
CA PHE A 42 -0.39 9.64 -13.31
C PHE A 42 0.77 10.56 -12.91
N ALA A 43 0.61 11.37 -11.86
CA ALA A 43 1.66 12.23 -11.35
C ALA A 43 2.91 11.45 -10.91
N GLY A 44 2.73 10.33 -10.23
CA GLY A 44 3.82 9.42 -9.87
C GLY A 44 4.53 8.84 -11.09
N GLY A 45 3.78 8.45 -12.12
CA GLY A 45 4.32 7.97 -13.39
C GLY A 45 5.14 9.03 -14.12
N VAL A 46 4.63 10.24 -14.24
CA VAL A 46 5.34 11.37 -14.85
C VAL A 46 6.62 11.69 -14.06
N ALA A 47 6.56 11.76 -12.73
CA ALA A 47 7.74 11.99 -11.90
C ALA A 47 8.82 10.91 -12.11
N LEU A 48 8.43 9.65 -12.21
CA LEU A 48 9.38 8.56 -12.51
C LEU A 48 10.01 8.68 -13.89
N LEU A 49 9.24 9.06 -14.91
CA LEU A 49 9.78 9.30 -16.26
C LEU A 49 10.81 10.43 -16.31
N LEU A 50 10.61 11.48 -15.50
CA LEU A 50 11.54 12.61 -15.42
C LEU A 50 12.84 12.26 -14.67
N ILE A 51 12.80 11.36 -13.73
CA ILE A 51 13.94 11.02 -12.86
C ILE A 51 14.75 9.84 -13.42
N ARG A 52 14.11 8.91 -14.11
CA ARG A 52 14.74 7.67 -14.54
C ARG A 52 15.38 7.78 -15.92
N LYS A 53 16.57 7.20 -16.07
CA LYS A 53 17.18 6.97 -17.39
C LYS A 53 16.26 6.07 -18.23
N PRO A 54 16.16 6.30 -19.55
CA PRO A 54 15.32 5.49 -20.43
C PRO A 54 15.72 4.02 -20.33
N VAL A 55 14.73 3.17 -20.07
CA VAL A 55 14.90 1.72 -20.01
C VAL A 55 15.14 1.20 -21.43
N THR A 56 16.08 0.28 -21.60
CA THR A 56 16.30 -0.37 -22.89
C THR A 56 15.04 -1.12 -23.34
N VAL A 57 14.83 -1.20 -24.68
CA VAL A 57 13.64 -1.86 -25.27
C VAL A 57 13.49 -3.32 -24.81
N GLU A 58 14.62 -3.99 -24.58
CA GLU A 58 14.63 -5.39 -24.08
C GLU A 58 14.14 -5.51 -22.64
N GLY A 59 14.58 -4.60 -21.76
CA GLY A 59 14.09 -4.52 -20.38
C GLY A 59 12.59 -4.19 -20.30
N TRP A 60 12.10 -3.42 -21.27
CA TRP A 60 10.68 -3.09 -21.39
C TRP A 60 9.82 -4.30 -21.72
N LYS A 61 10.24 -5.11 -22.69
CA LYS A 61 9.52 -6.33 -23.10
C LYS A 61 9.45 -7.39 -21.99
N ALA A 62 10.51 -7.55 -21.23
CA ALA A 62 10.55 -8.50 -20.12
C ALA A 62 9.63 -8.09 -18.94
N GLY A 63 9.47 -6.77 -18.72
CA GLY A 63 8.68 -6.22 -17.60
C GLY A 63 7.18 -6.02 -17.88
N ILE A 64 6.75 -5.95 -19.14
CA ILE A 64 5.40 -5.52 -19.53
C ILE A 64 4.29 -6.34 -18.88
N GLY A 65 4.40 -7.68 -18.88
CA GLY A 65 3.35 -8.55 -18.37
C GLY A 65 3.04 -8.36 -16.90
N TYR A 66 4.07 -8.21 -16.08
CA TYR A 66 3.91 -7.99 -14.63
C TYR A 66 3.63 -6.54 -14.27
N SER A 67 4.08 -5.59 -15.10
CA SER A 67 3.81 -4.17 -14.92
C SER A 67 2.31 -3.83 -14.97
N TRP A 68 1.56 -4.49 -15.85
CA TRP A 68 0.11 -4.35 -15.93
C TRP A 68 -0.57 -4.78 -14.64
N LEU A 69 -0.22 -5.98 -14.15
CA LEU A 69 -0.78 -6.52 -12.91
C LEU A 69 -0.42 -5.63 -11.72
N TYR A 70 0.83 -5.20 -11.64
CA TYR A 70 1.30 -4.26 -10.61
C TYR A 70 0.50 -2.95 -10.63
N THR A 71 0.32 -2.35 -11.82
CA THR A 71 -0.41 -1.08 -11.97
C THR A 71 -1.89 -1.24 -11.60
N LEU A 72 -2.51 -2.33 -12.05
CA LEU A 72 -3.91 -2.64 -11.71
C LEU A 72 -4.10 -2.76 -10.19
N LEU A 73 -3.26 -3.53 -9.53
CA LEU A 73 -3.29 -3.70 -8.07
C LEU A 73 -3.05 -2.37 -7.34
N GLN A 74 -2.17 -1.51 -7.86
CA GLN A 74 -1.93 -0.18 -7.32
C GLN A 74 -3.17 0.73 -7.44
N ILE A 75 -3.87 0.67 -8.58
CA ILE A 75 -5.13 1.41 -8.79
C ILE A 75 -6.18 0.95 -7.78
N PHE A 76 -6.38 -0.35 -7.64
CA PHE A 76 -7.33 -0.91 -6.66
C PHE A 76 -6.99 -0.49 -5.23
N ARG A 77 -5.72 -0.63 -4.85
CA ARG A 77 -5.27 -0.20 -3.53
C ARG A 77 -5.60 1.27 -3.25
N ASN A 78 -5.21 2.15 -4.16
CA ASN A 78 -5.42 3.60 -3.98
C ASN A 78 -6.91 3.96 -3.98
N PHE A 79 -7.73 3.30 -4.79
CA PHE A 79 -9.18 3.47 -4.81
C PHE A 79 -9.81 3.11 -3.46
N PHE A 80 -9.51 1.92 -2.93
CA PHE A 80 -10.05 1.50 -1.64
C PHE A 80 -9.56 2.37 -0.49
N LEU A 81 -8.30 2.80 -0.49
CA LEU A 81 -7.79 3.73 0.52
C LEU A 81 -8.46 5.10 0.45
N ALA A 82 -8.65 5.63 -0.75
CA ALA A 82 -9.36 6.90 -0.91
C ALA A 82 -10.82 6.79 -0.42
N ALA A 83 -11.48 5.64 -0.64
CA ALA A 83 -12.80 5.39 -0.10
C ALA A 83 -12.82 5.33 1.43
N VAL A 84 -11.78 4.76 2.07
CA VAL A 84 -11.64 4.74 3.54
C VAL A 84 -11.56 6.14 4.11
N TYR A 85 -10.83 7.06 3.46
CA TYR A 85 -10.69 8.45 3.93
C TYR A 85 -12.00 9.24 4.00
N LEU A 86 -13.08 8.77 3.37
CA LEU A 86 -14.40 9.36 3.51
C LEU A 86 -15.05 9.03 4.87
N TYR A 87 -14.65 7.94 5.50
CA TYR A 87 -15.28 7.43 6.73
C TYR A 87 -14.45 7.74 7.98
N ILE A 88 -13.12 7.66 7.88
CA ILE A 88 -12.21 7.81 9.00
C ILE A 88 -11.05 8.75 8.69
N SER A 89 -10.34 9.21 9.72
CA SER A 89 -9.20 10.11 9.56
C SER A 89 -8.00 9.44 8.89
N SER A 90 -7.10 10.24 8.33
CA SER A 90 -5.84 9.72 7.76
C SER A 90 -4.97 9.02 8.79
N THR A 91 -4.98 9.49 10.05
CA THR A 91 -4.27 8.85 11.17
C THR A 91 -4.85 7.48 11.48
N GLU A 92 -6.19 7.39 11.57
CA GLU A 92 -6.91 6.14 11.81
C GLU A 92 -6.69 5.15 10.66
N THR A 93 -6.74 5.63 9.42
CA THR A 93 -6.44 4.81 8.24
C THR A 93 -5.01 4.28 8.30
N SER A 94 -4.03 5.11 8.70
CA SER A 94 -2.63 4.69 8.83
C SER A 94 -2.44 3.62 9.90
N LEU A 95 -3.21 3.67 10.99
CA LEU A 95 -3.23 2.60 12.00
C LEU A 95 -3.74 1.29 11.42
N LEU A 96 -4.86 1.33 10.71
CA LEU A 96 -5.49 0.12 10.16
C LEU A 96 -4.66 -0.52 9.03
N ILE A 97 -3.96 0.29 8.23
CA ILE A 97 -3.06 -0.22 7.17
C ILE A 97 -1.92 -1.08 7.75
N ASN A 98 -1.53 -0.90 9.00
CA ASN A 98 -0.48 -1.72 9.61
C ASN A 98 -0.83 -3.23 9.61
N VAL A 99 -2.09 -3.63 9.39
CA VAL A 99 -2.45 -5.03 9.11
C VAL A 99 -1.72 -5.58 7.89
N GLU A 100 -1.28 -4.72 6.96
CA GLU A 100 -0.47 -5.09 5.80
C GLU A 100 0.81 -5.84 6.20
N VAL A 101 1.44 -5.44 7.30
CA VAL A 101 2.65 -6.11 7.83
C VAL A 101 2.34 -7.56 8.20
N VAL A 102 1.21 -7.79 8.86
CA VAL A 102 0.78 -9.13 9.30
C VAL A 102 0.46 -10.01 8.08
N ILE A 103 -0.34 -9.50 7.15
CA ILE A 103 -0.75 -10.26 5.96
C ILE A 103 0.46 -10.52 5.04
N THR A 104 1.36 -9.53 4.87
CA THR A 104 2.58 -9.72 4.07
C THR A 104 3.49 -10.79 4.68
N ALA A 105 3.65 -10.82 6.00
CA ALA A 105 4.44 -11.86 6.67
C ALA A 105 3.83 -13.26 6.47
N ILE A 106 2.50 -13.38 6.57
CA ILE A 106 1.78 -14.64 6.31
C ILE A 106 1.98 -15.07 4.85
N LEU A 107 1.83 -14.17 3.89
CA LEU A 107 2.04 -14.47 2.47
C LEU A 107 3.50 -14.83 2.18
N ALA A 108 4.46 -14.13 2.79
CA ALA A 108 5.87 -14.46 2.66
C ALA A 108 6.18 -15.87 3.20
N TYR A 109 5.55 -16.27 4.28
CA TYR A 109 5.66 -17.64 4.79
C TYR A 109 5.06 -18.66 3.80
N ILE A 110 3.87 -18.41 3.28
CA ILE A 110 3.16 -19.33 2.39
C ILE A 110 3.89 -19.47 1.04
N PHE A 111 4.24 -18.35 0.41
CA PHE A 111 4.79 -18.35 -0.96
C PHE A 111 6.30 -18.56 -1.03
N PHE A 112 7.04 -18.02 -0.06
CA PHE A 112 8.52 -18.07 -0.06
C PHE A 112 9.10 -18.94 1.04
N LYS A 113 8.24 -19.58 1.87
CA LYS A 113 8.64 -20.42 3.00
C LYS A 113 9.59 -19.72 3.99
N ARG A 114 9.55 -18.40 4.03
CA ARG A 114 10.33 -17.59 4.98
C ARG A 114 9.68 -17.65 6.34
N LYS A 115 10.33 -18.33 7.29
CA LYS A 115 9.82 -18.42 8.68
C LYS A 115 10.00 -17.06 9.38
N PRO A 116 8.93 -16.46 9.93
CA PRO A 116 9.05 -15.27 10.73
C PRO A 116 9.83 -15.57 12.01
N HIS A 117 10.61 -14.59 12.47
CA HIS A 117 11.33 -14.70 13.75
C HIS A 117 10.35 -14.57 14.92
N SER A 118 10.71 -15.05 16.10
CA SER A 118 9.84 -14.96 17.29
C SER A 118 9.45 -13.50 17.63
N SER A 119 10.39 -12.56 17.45
CA SER A 119 10.14 -11.12 17.57
C SER A 119 9.10 -10.59 16.59
N ASP A 120 9.08 -11.11 15.35
CA ASP A 120 8.13 -10.69 14.32
C ASP A 120 6.73 -11.17 14.67
N ILE A 121 6.61 -12.40 15.19
CA ILE A 121 5.32 -12.95 15.67
C ILE A 121 4.77 -12.11 16.81
N ALA A 122 5.60 -11.74 17.79
CA ALA A 122 5.18 -10.88 18.89
C ALA A 122 4.70 -9.51 18.38
N GLY A 123 5.44 -8.88 17.45
CA GLY A 123 5.03 -7.62 16.81
C GLY A 123 3.70 -7.74 16.07
N MET A 124 3.51 -8.81 15.30
CA MET A 124 2.26 -9.07 14.57
C MET A 124 1.07 -9.24 15.52
N LEU A 125 1.24 -9.92 16.66
CA LEU A 125 0.19 -10.06 17.68
C LEU A 125 -0.19 -8.71 18.27
N VAL A 126 0.77 -7.87 18.63
CA VAL A 126 0.51 -6.53 19.17
C VAL A 126 -0.25 -5.67 18.15
N ILE A 127 0.17 -5.66 16.89
CA ILE A 127 -0.52 -4.95 15.80
C ILE A 127 -1.96 -5.45 15.67
N THR A 128 -2.16 -6.76 15.63
CA THR A 128 -3.49 -7.37 15.46
C THR A 128 -4.42 -6.99 16.60
N ILE A 129 -3.95 -7.08 17.85
CA ILE A 129 -4.72 -6.69 19.04
C ILE A 129 -5.07 -5.19 18.97
N GLY A 130 -4.11 -4.33 18.64
CA GLY A 130 -4.31 -2.89 18.50
C GLY A 130 -5.39 -2.56 17.46
N ILE A 131 -5.36 -3.23 16.31
CA ILE A 131 -6.35 -3.03 15.24
C ILE A 131 -7.75 -3.50 15.68
N ILE A 132 -7.86 -4.67 16.33
CA ILE A 132 -9.15 -5.17 16.82
C ILE A 132 -9.76 -4.21 17.86
N LEU A 133 -8.95 -3.74 18.81
CA LEU A 133 -9.39 -2.76 19.79
C LEU A 133 -9.83 -1.45 19.13
N PHE A 134 -9.08 -0.98 18.14
CA PHE A 134 -9.42 0.26 17.43
C PHE A 134 -10.71 0.12 16.61
N ILE A 135 -10.91 -0.97 15.88
CA ILE A 135 -12.14 -1.19 15.10
C ILE A 135 -13.38 -1.15 16.01
N ARG A 136 -13.28 -1.66 17.23
CA ARG A 136 -14.38 -1.62 18.22
C ARG A 136 -14.74 -0.21 18.69
N THR A 137 -13.86 0.77 18.52
CA THR A 137 -14.15 2.18 18.86
C THR A 137 -14.95 2.91 17.76
N LEU A 138 -15.00 2.34 16.56
CA LEU A 138 -15.76 2.90 15.45
C LEU A 138 -17.27 2.65 15.64
N PRO A 139 -18.14 3.55 15.14
CA PRO A 139 -19.59 3.31 15.10
C PRO A 139 -19.91 2.00 14.35
N GLU A 140 -20.86 1.21 14.86
CA GLU A 140 -21.20 -0.11 14.31
C GLU A 140 -21.50 -0.07 12.80
N THR A 141 -22.18 0.99 12.35
CA THR A 141 -22.50 1.20 10.93
C THR A 141 -21.27 1.38 10.04
N MET A 142 -20.15 1.82 10.61
CA MET A 142 -18.89 2.05 9.88
C MET A 142 -17.92 0.86 10.00
N GLN A 143 -17.99 0.09 11.10
CA GLN A 143 -17.03 -0.99 11.36
C GLN A 143 -16.91 -1.96 10.18
N LEU A 144 -18.01 -2.47 9.68
CA LEU A 144 -18.01 -3.44 8.59
C LEU A 144 -17.49 -2.82 7.28
N ARG A 145 -17.97 -1.62 6.94
CA ARG A 145 -17.56 -0.93 5.69
C ARG A 145 -16.08 -0.62 5.68
N VAL A 146 -15.58 -0.01 6.75
CA VAL A 146 -14.16 0.33 6.89
C VAL A 146 -13.30 -0.92 6.88
N SER A 147 -13.69 -1.97 7.59
CA SER A 147 -12.95 -3.23 7.64
C SER A 147 -12.85 -3.90 6.26
N ILE A 148 -13.92 -3.94 5.49
CA ILE A 148 -13.91 -4.50 4.14
C ILE A 148 -13.01 -3.67 3.21
N LEU A 149 -13.13 -2.34 3.22
CA LEU A 149 -12.33 -1.46 2.37
C LEU A 149 -10.83 -1.57 2.68
N ILE A 150 -10.46 -1.57 3.97
CA ILE A 150 -9.08 -1.77 4.41
C ILE A 150 -8.58 -3.15 4.00
N PHE A 151 -9.37 -4.21 4.22
CA PHE A 151 -8.97 -5.56 3.84
C PHE A 151 -8.68 -5.66 2.34
N LEU A 152 -9.55 -5.10 1.48
CA LEU A 152 -9.37 -5.09 0.03
C LEU A 152 -8.13 -4.28 -0.39
N ALA A 153 -7.91 -3.11 0.23
CA ALA A 153 -6.73 -2.30 -0.03
C ALA A 153 -5.43 -3.03 0.33
N VAL A 154 -5.42 -3.66 1.50
CA VAL A 154 -4.27 -4.41 2.00
C VAL A 154 -4.02 -5.67 1.16
N LEU A 155 -5.08 -6.40 0.79
CA LEU A 155 -4.96 -7.58 -0.08
C LEU A 155 -4.33 -7.20 -1.43
N ALA A 156 -4.77 -6.11 -2.05
CA ALA A 156 -4.16 -5.59 -3.28
C ALA A 156 -2.67 -5.23 -3.08
N SER A 157 -2.33 -4.60 -1.96
CA SER A 157 -0.94 -4.23 -1.63
C SER A 157 -0.05 -5.45 -1.42
N CYS A 158 -0.50 -6.42 -0.64
CA CYS A 158 0.25 -7.65 -0.37
C CYS A 158 0.43 -8.50 -1.63
N THR A 159 -0.61 -8.61 -2.47
CA THR A 159 -0.50 -9.32 -3.76
C THR A 159 0.52 -8.64 -4.66
N ARG A 160 0.54 -7.30 -4.70
CA ARG A 160 1.54 -6.53 -5.42
C ARG A 160 2.96 -6.84 -4.93
N ALA A 161 3.19 -6.92 -3.62
CA ALA A 161 4.48 -7.26 -3.05
C ALA A 161 4.97 -8.65 -3.50
N VAL A 162 4.08 -9.64 -3.50
CA VAL A 162 4.38 -11.01 -4.01
C VAL A 162 4.73 -10.99 -5.50
N VAL A 163 4.01 -10.22 -6.31
CA VAL A 163 4.28 -10.07 -7.75
C VAL A 163 5.68 -9.49 -7.98
N VAL A 164 6.02 -8.41 -7.27
CA VAL A 164 7.35 -7.77 -7.37
C VAL A 164 8.46 -8.73 -6.98
N GLU A 165 8.32 -9.44 -5.89
CA GLU A 165 9.34 -10.38 -5.42
C GLU A 165 9.55 -11.54 -6.41
N LYS A 166 8.47 -12.11 -6.97
CA LYS A 166 8.57 -13.13 -8.02
C LYS A 166 9.29 -12.64 -9.26
N THR A 167 9.04 -11.40 -9.69
CA THR A 167 9.72 -10.82 -10.85
C THR A 167 11.19 -10.57 -10.59
N THR A 168 11.55 -10.14 -9.40
CA THR A 168 12.96 -9.91 -9.01
C THR A 168 13.74 -11.22 -8.94
N ILE A 169 13.12 -12.30 -8.46
CA ILE A 169 13.75 -13.64 -8.43
C ILE A 169 13.90 -14.22 -9.84
N ALA A 170 12.94 -13.95 -10.75
CA ALA A 170 12.97 -14.46 -12.12
C ALA A 170 13.95 -13.72 -13.04
N SER A 171 14.44 -12.55 -12.64
CA SER A 171 15.42 -11.74 -13.40
C SER A 171 16.66 -11.47 -12.53
N PRO A 172 17.46 -12.48 -12.19
CA PRO A 172 18.77 -12.25 -11.58
C PRO A 172 19.67 -11.56 -12.62
N ASN A 173 20.09 -10.33 -12.31
CA ASN A 173 21.15 -9.64 -13.07
C ASN A 173 22.46 -10.38 -12.95
#